data_aab1e49d5baee2c13fb932ded9064636
#
_entry.id   aab1e49d5baee2c13fb932ded9064636
#
_cell.length_a   1.000
_cell.length_b   1.000
_cell.length_c   1.000
_cell.angle_alpha   90.00
_cell.angle_beta   90.00
_cell.angle_gamma   90.00
#
_symmetry.space_group_name_H-M   'P 1'
#
loop_
_entity.id
_entity.type
_entity.pdbx_description
1 polymer ?
#
loop_
_entity_poly.entity_id
_entity_poly.type
_entity_poly.pdbx_seq_one_letter_code
_entity_poly.pdbx_strand_id
1 'polypeptide(L)'
;MKKITLLFAIATGSFYSNNISAQKIYSVDADYKADIKVCVVDADYKADLLVYKVDADYKATGNEGKWYFTDADYKANKKVYFVDADYKADLKIFFVTSDYKAEWKNKAKMHLLF
;
A
#
# COMPACT_ATOMS: atom_id res chain seq x y z
N MET A 1 10.07 33.10 24.37
CA MET A 1 10.10 32.74 23.93
C MET A 1 9.84 32.31 23.50
N LYS A 2 9.58 32.17 23.32
CA LYS A 2 9.31 31.58 22.78
C LYS A 2 8.94 31.08 22.18
N LYS A 3 8.68 31.04 22.02
CA LYS A 3 8.30 30.41 21.32
C LYS A 3 8.14 29.84 20.68
N ILE A 4 7.96 29.72 20.72
CA ILE A 4 7.78 29.03 19.91
C ILE A 4 7.51 28.39 19.47
N THR A 5 7.38 28.35 19.55
CA THR A 5 7.12 27.61 18.83
C THR A 5 6.78 27.07 18.32
N LEU A 6 6.58 27.17 18.42
CA LEU A 6 6.29 26.63 17.59
C LEU A 6 6.15 26.13 17.00
N LEU A 7 6.12 26.15 17.07
CA LEU A 7 6.05 25.61 16.20
C LEU A 7 5.93 24.93 15.83
N PHE A 8 5.79 24.76 15.84
CA PHE A 8 5.73 24.01 15.16
C PHE A 8 5.26 23.60 14.73
N ALA A 9 4.99 23.74 14.82
CA ALA A 9 4.62 23.25 14.09
C ALA A 9 4.48 22.94 13.62
N ILE A 10 4.38 22.97 13.63
CA ILE A 10 4.29 22.52 12.89
C ILE A 10 4.21 22.02 12.55
N ALA A 11 4.01 21.88 12.59
CA ALA A 11 3.92 21.28 11.96
C ALA A 11 3.68 20.85 11.74
N THR A 12 3.27 20.82 11.77
CA THR A 12 2.94 20.30 11.12
C THR A 12 2.82 19.98 10.59
N GLY A 13 2.56 20.04 10.55
CA GLY A 13 2.28 19.56 9.69
C GLY A 13 2.38 19.10 9.30
N SER A 14 2.21 18.99 9.00
CA SER A 14 2.22 18.36 8.44
C SER A 14 2.18 17.59 8.31
N PHE A 15 1.91 17.13 8.31
CA PHE A 15 1.87 16.27 8.11
C PHE A 15 1.31 15.89 7.71
N TYR A 16 1.06 15.99 7.52
CA TYR A 16 0.21 15.53 7.01
C TYR A 16 -0.01 15.18 5.78
N SER A 17 -0.29 15.39 5.17
CA SER A 17 -0.47 15.39 3.78
C SER A 17 0.11 14.19 3.08
N ASN A 18 1.21 13.83 3.37
CA ASN A 18 1.81 12.65 2.82
C ASN A 18 1.10 11.39 3.20
N ASN A 19 0.26 11.48 4.17
CA ASN A 19 -0.46 10.31 4.60
C ASN A 19 -1.64 10.01 3.72
N ILE A 20 -1.88 10.81 2.70
CA ILE A 20 -2.98 10.56 1.79
C ILE A 20 -2.51 10.03 0.48
N SER A 21 -1.42 9.32 0.48
CA SER A 21 -0.92 8.71 -0.74
C SER A 21 -1.92 7.69 -1.24
N ALA A 22 -2.15 7.71 -2.53
CA ALA A 22 -3.00 6.72 -3.17
C ALA A 22 -2.23 5.42 -3.35
N GLN A 23 -2.96 4.34 -3.50
CA GLN A 23 -2.35 3.03 -3.73
C GLN A 23 -2.69 2.57 -5.15
N LYS A 24 -2.07 3.23 -6.11
CA LYS A 24 -2.16 2.83 -7.51
C LYS A 24 -1.03 1.87 -7.80
N ILE A 25 -1.40 0.67 -8.21
CA ILE A 25 -0.48 -0.46 -8.31
C ILE A 25 -0.33 -0.86 -9.76
N TYR A 26 0.90 -1.07 -10.19
CA TYR A 26 1.20 -1.61 -11.51
C TYR A 26 1.95 -2.93 -11.34
N SER A 27 1.44 -3.98 -11.99
CA SER A 27 2.06 -5.29 -11.96
C SER A 27 3.11 -5.38 -13.05
N VAL A 28 4.36 -5.67 -12.66
CA VAL A 28 5.47 -5.80 -13.61
C VAL A 28 5.73 -7.27 -13.90
N ASP A 29 6.43 -7.53 -14.98
CA ASP A 29 6.67 -8.89 -15.48
C ASP A 29 8.03 -9.47 -15.07
N ALA A 30 8.80 -8.73 -14.29
CA ALA A 30 10.10 -9.19 -13.81
C ALA A 30 10.39 -8.57 -12.45
N ASP A 31 11.06 -9.32 -11.59
CA ASP A 31 11.30 -8.90 -10.20
C ASP A 31 12.18 -7.65 -10.13
N TYR A 32 13.14 -7.50 -11.04
CA TYR A 32 14.07 -6.36 -11.00
C TYR A 32 13.38 -5.03 -11.35
N LYS A 33 12.15 -5.10 -11.88
CA LYS A 33 11.36 -3.90 -12.20
C LYS A 33 10.46 -3.46 -11.05
N ALA A 34 10.33 -4.27 -10.02
CA ALA A 34 9.34 -4.05 -8.97
C ALA A 34 9.93 -3.29 -7.80
N ASP A 35 9.07 -2.53 -7.14
CA ASP A 35 9.40 -1.94 -5.83
C ASP A 35 9.30 -2.98 -4.73
N ILE A 36 8.32 -3.88 -4.83
CA ILE A 36 8.13 -4.97 -3.87
C ILE A 36 7.65 -6.23 -4.57
N LYS A 37 7.93 -7.35 -3.94
CA LYS A 37 7.44 -8.67 -4.39
C LYS A 37 6.26 -9.04 -3.51
N VAL A 38 5.17 -9.47 -4.13
CA VAL A 38 3.91 -9.72 -3.46
C VAL A 38 3.45 -11.15 -3.75
N CYS A 39 3.00 -11.85 -2.71
CA CYS A 39 2.38 -13.16 -2.86
C CYS A 39 0.94 -13.10 -2.42
N VAL A 40 0.02 -13.61 -3.25
CA VAL A 40 -1.39 -13.72 -2.89
C VAL A 40 -1.56 -15.04 -2.16
N VAL A 41 -2.03 -14.96 -0.90
CA VAL A 41 -2.24 -16.15 -0.07
C VAL A 41 -3.71 -16.56 -0.14
N ASP A 42 -3.99 -17.79 0.28
CA ASP A 42 -5.31 -18.40 0.13
C ASP A 42 -6.19 -18.27 1.38
N ALA A 43 -5.70 -17.58 2.41
CA ALA A 43 -6.48 -17.38 3.63
C ALA A 43 -6.08 -16.06 4.28
N ASP A 44 -7.05 -15.38 4.88
CA ASP A 44 -6.84 -14.06 5.45
C ASP A 44 -5.82 -14.08 6.60
N TYR A 45 -5.81 -15.15 7.40
CA TYR A 45 -4.89 -15.24 8.55
C TYR A 45 -3.43 -15.38 8.12
N LYS A 46 -3.17 -15.68 6.84
CA LYS A 46 -1.81 -15.81 6.31
C LYS A 46 -1.29 -14.49 5.77
N ALA A 47 -2.14 -13.50 5.62
CA ALA A 47 -1.78 -12.26 4.93
C ALA A 47 -1.18 -11.24 5.88
N ASP A 48 -0.29 -10.40 5.33
CA ASP A 48 0.19 -9.21 6.00
C ASP A 48 -0.80 -8.07 5.82
N LEU A 49 -1.47 -8.04 4.66
CA LEU A 49 -2.41 -6.99 4.29
C LEU A 49 -3.62 -7.61 3.61
N LEU A 50 -4.81 -7.22 4.05
CA LEU A 50 -6.06 -7.56 3.38
C LEU A 50 -6.36 -6.46 2.37
N VAL A 51 -6.46 -6.83 1.10
CA VAL A 51 -6.56 -5.88 -0.02
C VAL A 51 -7.94 -5.93 -0.63
N TYR A 52 -8.55 -4.76 -0.80
CA TYR A 52 -9.76 -4.59 -1.58
C TYR A 52 -9.42 -3.87 -2.87
N LYS A 53 -9.74 -4.48 -4.01
CA LYS A 53 -9.51 -3.87 -5.31
C LYS A 53 -10.61 -2.87 -5.59
N VAL A 54 -10.24 -1.61 -5.78
CA VAL A 54 -11.20 -0.58 -6.14
C VAL A 54 -11.26 -0.45 -7.66
N ASP A 55 -12.39 0.04 -8.16
CA ASP A 55 -12.64 0.10 -9.60
C ASP A 55 -12.34 1.47 -10.22
N ALA A 56 -11.87 2.40 -9.42
CA ALA A 56 -11.50 3.72 -9.91
C ALA A 56 -10.34 4.27 -9.08
N ASP A 57 -9.45 5.01 -9.73
CA ASP A 57 -8.22 5.48 -9.09
C ASP A 57 -8.50 6.38 -7.90
N TYR A 58 -9.54 7.21 -7.96
CA TYR A 58 -9.87 8.13 -6.88
C TYR A 58 -10.35 7.41 -5.61
N LYS A 59 -10.65 6.12 -5.71
CA LYS A 59 -11.04 5.31 -4.56
C LYS A 59 -9.87 4.69 -3.84
N ALA A 60 -8.68 4.72 -4.43
CA ALA A 60 -7.48 4.12 -3.86
C ALA A 60 -6.80 5.14 -2.94
N THR A 61 -7.42 5.42 -1.80
CA THR A 61 -6.94 6.44 -0.88
C THR A 61 -6.27 5.81 0.33
N GLY A 62 -5.22 6.47 0.81
CA GLY A 62 -4.53 6.06 2.03
C GLY A 62 -3.72 4.80 1.83
N ASN A 63 -3.23 4.26 2.94
CA ASN A 63 -2.44 3.03 2.96
C ASN A 63 -3.13 2.00 3.85
N GLU A 64 -4.35 1.62 3.44
CA GLU A 64 -5.18 0.71 4.24
C GLU A 64 -5.67 -0.49 3.44
N GLY A 65 -5.03 -0.75 2.30
CA GLY A 65 -5.36 -1.93 1.52
C GLY A 65 -6.33 -1.69 0.37
N LYS A 66 -6.65 -0.46 0.06
CA LYS A 66 -7.48 -0.14 -1.11
C LYS A 66 -6.58 0.10 -2.29
N TRP A 67 -6.53 -0.85 -3.20
CA TRP A 67 -5.62 -0.83 -4.34
C TRP A 67 -6.38 -0.65 -5.64
N TYR A 68 -5.87 0.25 -6.47
CA TYR A 68 -6.31 0.40 -7.84
C TYR A 68 -5.20 -0.11 -8.77
N PHE A 69 -5.50 -1.10 -9.59
CA PHE A 69 -4.52 -1.62 -10.54
C PHE A 69 -4.58 -0.77 -11.81
N THR A 70 -3.49 -0.08 -12.09
CA THR A 70 -3.39 0.78 -13.27
C THR A 70 -2.76 0.01 -14.43
N ASP A 71 -3.02 0.48 -15.64
CA ASP A 71 -2.52 -0.15 -16.86
C ASP A 71 -1.22 0.48 -17.37
N ALA A 72 -0.67 1.44 -16.64
CA ALA A 72 0.55 2.11 -17.07
C ALA A 72 1.46 2.35 -15.86
N ASP A 73 2.75 2.07 -16.04
CA ASP A 73 3.72 2.16 -14.94
C ASP A 73 3.89 3.60 -14.45
N TYR A 74 3.79 4.58 -15.34
CA TYR A 74 3.97 5.98 -14.96
C TYR A 74 2.85 6.52 -14.07
N LYS A 75 1.72 5.78 -14.02
CA LYS A 75 0.58 6.16 -13.17
C LYS A 75 0.66 5.53 -11.79
N ALA A 76 1.56 4.59 -11.58
CA ALA A 76 1.57 3.78 -10.36
C ALA A 76 2.31 4.49 -9.23
N ASN A 77 1.81 4.30 -8.02
CA ASN A 77 2.53 4.68 -6.80
C ASN A 77 3.53 3.59 -6.43
N LYS A 78 3.19 2.33 -6.71
CA LYS A 78 4.07 1.19 -6.46
C LYS A 78 3.99 0.19 -7.59
N LYS A 79 5.13 -0.37 -7.94
CA LYS A 79 5.23 -1.45 -8.92
C LYS A 79 5.45 -2.74 -8.15
N VAL A 80 4.63 -3.73 -8.44
CA VAL A 80 4.69 -5.00 -7.73
C VAL A 80 4.99 -6.14 -8.71
N TYR A 81 5.72 -7.12 -8.22
CA TYR A 81 5.94 -8.36 -8.94
C TYR A 81 5.29 -9.48 -8.12
N PHE A 82 4.34 -10.17 -8.73
CA PHE A 82 3.65 -11.27 -8.05
C PHE A 82 4.50 -12.52 -8.12
N VAL A 83 4.76 -13.10 -6.94
CA VAL A 83 5.54 -14.34 -6.82
C VAL A 83 4.60 -15.47 -6.44
N ASP A 84 5.03 -16.71 -6.71
CA ASP A 84 4.21 -17.90 -6.54
C ASP A 84 4.42 -18.61 -5.20
N ALA A 85 5.32 -18.10 -4.37
CA ALA A 85 5.60 -18.72 -3.07
C ALA A 85 5.76 -17.63 -2.01
N ASP A 86 5.22 -17.89 -0.83
CA ASP A 86 5.22 -16.90 0.23
C ASP A 86 6.62 -16.52 0.71
N TYR A 87 7.55 -17.47 0.69
CA TYR A 87 8.92 -17.20 1.16
C TYR A 87 9.70 -16.28 0.21
N LYS A 88 9.17 -16.06 -1.01
CA LYS A 88 9.80 -15.15 -1.97
C LYS A 88 9.27 -13.73 -1.86
N ALA A 89 8.20 -13.53 -1.11
CA ALA A 89 7.48 -12.26 -1.10
C ALA A 89 8.01 -11.34 0.00
N ASP A 90 7.99 -10.04 -0.31
CA ASP A 90 8.18 -9.01 0.71
C ASP A 90 6.88 -8.80 1.47
N LEU A 91 5.76 -8.99 0.80
CA LEU A 91 4.43 -8.74 1.35
C LEU A 91 3.47 -9.84 0.92
N LYS A 92 2.74 -10.39 1.88
CA LYS A 92 1.69 -11.38 1.58
C LYS A 92 0.34 -10.68 1.68
N ILE A 93 -0.49 -10.87 0.66
CA ILE A 93 -1.81 -10.22 0.61
C ILE A 93 -2.90 -11.25 0.40
N PHE A 94 -4.11 -10.89 0.85
CA PHE A 94 -5.32 -11.66 0.60
C PHE A 94 -6.38 -10.69 0.12
N PHE A 95 -7.02 -10.99 -1.01
CA PHE A 95 -8.07 -10.13 -1.56
C PHE A 95 -9.38 -10.35 -0.82
N VAL A 96 -9.96 -9.25 -0.33
CA VAL A 96 -11.25 -9.28 0.34
C VAL A 96 -12.33 -8.73 -0.59
N THR A 97 -13.60 -9.01 -0.27
CA THR A 97 -14.73 -8.70 -1.12
C THR A 97 -15.47 -7.43 -0.73
N SER A 98 -15.07 -6.80 0.37
CA SER A 98 -15.70 -5.57 0.86
C SER A 98 -14.64 -4.59 1.30
N ASP A 99 -14.87 -3.30 1.03
CA ASP A 99 -13.88 -2.28 1.33
C ASP A 99 -13.60 -2.16 2.83
N TYR A 100 -14.61 -2.37 3.67
CA TYR A 100 -14.44 -2.26 5.12
C TYR A 100 -13.60 -3.39 5.70
N LYS A 101 -13.31 -4.44 4.92
CA LYS A 101 -12.48 -5.56 5.37
C LYS A 101 -11.00 -5.33 5.08
N ALA A 102 -10.67 -4.33 4.25
CA ALA A 102 -9.28 -4.04 3.94
C ALA A 102 -8.59 -3.49 5.18
N GLU A 103 -7.46 -4.12 5.55
CA GLU A 103 -6.73 -3.67 6.73
C GLU A 103 -5.35 -4.32 6.77
N TRP A 104 -4.44 -3.68 7.49
CA TRP A 104 -3.13 -4.25 7.77
C TRP A 104 -3.24 -5.26 8.90
N LYS A 105 -2.80 -6.49 8.63
CA LYS A 105 -2.67 -7.51 9.67
C LYS A 105 -1.30 -7.42 10.32
N ASN A 106 -0.27 -7.12 9.54
CA ASN A 106 1.10 -6.96 10.04
C ASN A 106 1.55 -5.52 9.79
N LYS A 107 1.33 -4.68 10.78
CA LYS A 107 1.59 -3.24 10.65
C LYS A 107 3.08 -2.92 10.54
N ALA A 108 3.94 -3.85 10.90
CA ALA A 108 5.38 -3.65 10.77
C ALA A 108 5.79 -3.52 9.30
N LYS A 109 4.96 -3.97 8.37
CA LYS A 109 5.26 -3.90 6.94
C LYS A 109 4.60 -2.75 6.21
N MET A 110 3.90 -1.87 6.91
CA MET A 110 3.22 -0.73 6.29
C MET A 110 4.17 0.15 5.50
N HIS A 111 5.41 0.26 5.94
CA HIS A 111 6.42 1.10 5.29
C HIS A 111 6.71 0.67 3.86
N LEU A 112 6.41 -0.57 3.49
CA LEU A 112 6.69 -1.07 2.14
C LEU A 112 5.84 -0.36 1.09
N LEU A 113 4.71 0.22 1.49
CA LEU A 113 3.78 0.86 0.58
C LEU A 113 3.71 2.38 0.72
N PHE A 114 4.66 2.96 1.37
CA PHE A 114 4.76 4.42 1.47
C PHE A 114 5.65 5.01 0.39
#